data_1e68495f90962dd77a58cf83939e1fb1
#
_entry.id   1e68495f90962dd77a58cf83939e1fb1
#
_cell.length_a   1.000
_cell.length_b   1.000
_cell.length_c   1.000
_cell.angle_alpha   90.00
_cell.angle_beta   90.00
_cell.angle_gamma   90.00
#
_symmetry.space_group_name_H-M   'P 1'
#
loop_
_entity.id
_entity.type
_entity.pdbx_description
1 polymer ?
#
loop_
_entity_poly.entity_id
_entity_poly.type
_entity_poly.pdbx_seq_one_letter_code
_entity_poly.pdbx_strand_id
1 'polypeptide(L)'
;MIDLNIKSYHILTKLFLQDFVRRDAGYILNVCSSAGFMAGPRMATYYATKNYVTKLTMAINEELRVSKSNVTVSALCPGPVSTEFNDVAHGTFAIREASSYEVAKYAIDKLFKHKMIIVPTFLMKLTLFLNRFAPYRLSLYIAYKIQKRK
;
A
#
# COMPACT_ATOMS: atom_id res chain seq x y z
N MET A 1 -10.79 4.23 11.94
CA MET A 1 -9.71 4.17 10.94
C MET A 1 -8.40 3.67 11.54
N ILE A 2 -7.88 4.26 12.63
CA ILE A 2 -6.62 3.79 13.27
C ILE A 2 -6.72 2.33 13.69
N ASP A 3 -7.76 1.94 14.43
CA ASP A 3 -7.93 0.54 14.86
C ASP A 3 -7.99 -0.42 13.67
N LEU A 4 -8.73 -0.08 12.62
CA LEU A 4 -8.86 -0.93 11.45
C LEU A 4 -7.58 -0.95 10.60
N ASN A 5 -7.03 0.21 10.26
CA ASN A 5 -5.93 0.30 9.29
C ASN A 5 -4.54 0.11 9.91
N ILE A 6 -4.37 0.27 11.21
CA ILE A 6 -3.08 0.10 11.90
C ILE A 6 -3.13 -1.11 12.80
N LYS A 7 -3.96 -1.07 13.85
CA LYS A 7 -3.96 -2.09 14.90
C LYS A 7 -4.30 -3.48 14.36
N SER A 8 -5.34 -3.61 13.55
CA SER A 8 -5.71 -4.91 12.96
C SER A 8 -4.62 -5.45 12.04
N TYR A 9 -4.07 -4.62 11.15
CA TYR A 9 -2.97 -5.03 10.26
C TYR A 9 -1.73 -5.46 11.04
N HIS A 10 -1.36 -4.70 12.09
CA HIS A 10 -0.20 -5.03 12.92
C HIS A 10 -0.39 -6.36 13.62
N ILE A 11 -1.53 -6.54 14.32
CA ILE A 11 -1.81 -7.76 15.08
C ILE A 11 -1.90 -8.98 14.16
N LEU A 12 -2.69 -8.91 13.08
CA LEU A 12 -2.85 -10.03 12.16
C LEU A 12 -1.54 -10.38 11.46
N THR A 13 -0.80 -9.38 10.98
CA THR A 13 0.51 -9.60 10.36
C THR A 13 1.45 -10.31 11.35
N LYS A 14 1.52 -9.86 12.61
CA LYS A 14 2.37 -10.47 13.64
C LYS A 14 1.97 -11.91 13.94
N LEU A 15 0.68 -12.19 14.11
CA LEU A 15 0.18 -13.53 14.43
C LEU A 15 0.46 -14.53 13.31
N PHE A 16 0.10 -14.18 12.07
CA PHE A 16 0.37 -15.05 10.93
C PHE A 16 1.87 -15.20 10.64
N LEU A 17 2.64 -14.12 10.80
CA LEU A 17 4.08 -14.15 10.58
C LEU A 17 4.79 -15.13 11.52
N GLN A 18 4.42 -15.15 12.80
CA GLN A 18 4.99 -16.09 13.78
C GLN A 18 4.78 -17.56 13.37
N ASP A 19 3.60 -17.89 12.87
CA ASP A 19 3.29 -19.23 12.40
C ASP A 19 4.03 -19.55 11.10
N PHE A 20 4.03 -18.63 10.15
CA PHE A 20 4.68 -18.82 8.86
C PHE A 20 6.20 -18.94 8.96
N VAL A 21 6.84 -18.14 9.81
CA VAL A 21 8.28 -18.24 10.07
C VAL A 21 8.64 -19.57 10.74
N ARG A 22 7.82 -20.07 11.68
CA ARG A 22 8.06 -21.34 12.36
C ARG A 22 8.09 -22.53 11.40
N ARG A 23 7.22 -22.53 10.35
CA ARG A 23 7.17 -23.56 9.32
C ARG A 23 7.95 -23.21 8.06
N ASP A 24 8.59 -22.06 8.04
CA ASP A 24 9.33 -21.47 6.92
C ASP A 24 8.56 -21.46 5.59
N ALA A 25 7.25 -21.24 5.64
CA ALA A 25 6.37 -21.21 4.47
C ALA A 25 5.15 -20.32 4.72
N GLY A 26 4.83 -19.42 3.79
CA GLY A 26 3.61 -18.62 3.84
C GLY A 26 3.71 -17.32 3.05
N TYR A 27 2.53 -16.74 2.80
CA TYR A 27 2.38 -15.50 2.05
C TYR A 27 1.44 -14.55 2.79
N ILE A 28 1.88 -13.31 3.00
CA ILE A 28 1.04 -12.23 3.55
C ILE A 28 0.98 -11.11 2.52
N LEU A 29 -0.22 -10.71 2.12
CA LEU A 29 -0.48 -9.56 1.26
C LEU A 29 -1.18 -8.47 2.06
N ASN A 30 -0.46 -7.44 2.46
CA ASN A 30 -1.04 -6.28 3.10
C ASN A 30 -1.58 -5.31 2.05
N VAL A 31 -2.89 -5.03 2.10
CA VAL A 31 -3.54 -4.07 1.20
C VAL A 31 -3.28 -2.65 1.70
N CYS A 32 -2.24 -2.04 1.15
CA CYS A 32 -1.82 -0.68 1.42
C CYS A 32 -2.53 0.33 0.47
N SER A 33 -1.79 1.26 -0.08
CA SER A 33 -2.21 2.23 -1.09
C SER A 33 -0.99 2.98 -1.63
N SER A 34 -1.10 3.61 -2.80
CA SER A 34 -0.15 4.65 -3.23
C SER A 34 -0.03 5.80 -2.22
N ALA A 35 -1.08 6.06 -1.43
CA ALA A 35 -1.06 6.98 -0.29
C ALA A 35 -0.01 6.62 0.78
N GLY A 36 0.46 5.37 0.82
CA GLY A 36 1.51 4.90 1.74
C GLY A 36 2.92 5.42 1.46
N PHE A 37 3.10 6.29 0.44
CA PHE A 37 4.39 6.86 0.06
C PHE A 37 4.47 8.38 0.18
N MET A 38 3.41 9.03 0.61
CA MET A 38 3.34 10.49 0.68
C MET A 38 2.45 10.96 1.83
N ALA A 39 2.44 12.25 2.12
CA ALA A 39 1.47 12.87 3.01
C ALA A 39 0.28 13.40 2.19
N GLY A 40 -0.94 13.30 2.74
CA GLY A 40 -2.17 13.73 2.07
C GLY A 40 -2.95 14.77 2.87
N PRO A 41 -2.76 16.08 2.61
CA PRO A 41 -3.60 17.11 3.19
C PRO A 41 -5.07 16.83 2.93
N ARG A 42 -5.96 17.11 3.91
CA ARG A 42 -7.41 16.82 3.93
C ARG A 42 -7.77 15.33 4.09
N MET A 43 -6.81 14.42 3.97
CA MET A 43 -6.93 12.99 4.24
C MET A 43 -5.78 12.49 5.13
N ALA A 44 -5.29 13.33 6.04
CA ALA A 44 -4.06 13.11 6.79
C ALA A 44 -4.03 11.75 7.52
N THR A 45 -5.09 11.40 8.24
CA THR A 45 -5.19 10.13 8.97
C THR A 45 -5.12 8.93 8.02
N TYR A 46 -5.84 8.97 6.91
CA TYR A 46 -5.80 7.88 5.92
C TYR A 46 -4.38 7.66 5.38
N TYR A 47 -3.74 8.73 4.90
CA TYR A 47 -2.37 8.66 4.39
C TYR A 47 -1.38 8.17 5.45
N ALA A 48 -1.49 8.69 6.68
CA ALA A 48 -0.64 8.25 7.79
C ALA A 48 -0.81 6.75 8.09
N THR A 49 -2.06 6.25 8.13
CA THR A 49 -2.32 4.82 8.37
C THR A 49 -1.78 3.94 7.24
N LYS A 50 -1.91 4.36 5.98
CA LYS A 50 -1.38 3.61 4.83
C LYS A 50 0.15 3.66 4.76
N ASN A 51 0.78 4.77 5.18
CA ASN A 51 2.23 4.83 5.37
C ASN A 51 2.70 3.84 6.43
N TYR A 52 2.01 3.77 7.58
CA TYR A 52 2.34 2.82 8.64
C TYR A 52 2.40 1.39 8.10
N VAL A 53 1.33 0.90 7.46
CA VAL A 53 1.26 -0.48 6.97
C VAL A 53 2.30 -0.73 5.88
N THR A 54 2.50 0.23 4.98
CA THR A 54 3.51 0.12 3.92
C THR A 54 4.92 -0.03 4.50
N LYS A 55 5.29 0.82 5.46
CA LYS A 55 6.63 0.77 6.08
C LYS A 55 6.83 -0.46 6.95
N LEU A 56 5.82 -0.86 7.71
CA LEU A 56 5.82 -2.10 8.47
C LEU A 56 6.08 -3.32 7.55
N THR A 57 5.34 -3.40 6.45
CA THR A 57 5.48 -4.49 5.46
C THR A 57 6.88 -4.52 4.85
N MET A 58 7.41 -3.35 4.48
CA MET A 58 8.77 -3.26 3.91
C MET A 58 9.85 -3.70 4.90
N ALA A 59 9.75 -3.30 6.16
CA ALA A 59 10.70 -3.68 7.20
C ALA A 59 10.69 -5.20 7.44
N ILE A 60 9.50 -5.79 7.62
CA ILE A 60 9.35 -7.24 7.81
C ILE A 60 9.88 -8.02 6.58
N ASN A 61 9.57 -7.56 5.36
CA ASN A 61 10.08 -8.22 4.16
C ASN A 61 11.61 -8.23 4.13
N GLU A 62 12.27 -7.15 4.52
CA GLU A 62 13.73 -7.08 4.57
C GLU A 62 14.32 -7.97 5.67
N GLU A 63 13.70 -8.05 6.84
CA GLU A 63 14.08 -8.97 7.92
C GLU A 63 14.02 -10.43 7.45
N LEU A 64 12.95 -10.82 6.76
CA LEU A 64 12.79 -12.15 6.18
C LEU A 64 13.84 -12.44 5.11
N ARG A 65 14.15 -11.45 4.25
CA ARG A 65 15.19 -11.58 3.22
C ARG A 65 16.57 -11.81 3.84
N VAL A 66 16.91 -11.05 4.88
CA VAL A 66 18.21 -11.18 5.58
C VAL A 66 18.33 -12.52 6.29
N SER A 67 17.24 -12.99 6.89
CA SER A 67 17.19 -14.31 7.55
C SER A 67 17.07 -15.48 6.58
N LYS A 68 17.00 -15.22 5.26
CA LYS A 68 16.82 -16.24 4.19
C LYS A 68 15.56 -17.10 4.37
N SER A 69 14.51 -16.54 4.97
CA SER A 69 13.23 -17.23 5.11
C SER A 69 12.49 -17.36 3.78
N ASN A 70 11.77 -18.47 3.61
CA ASN A 70 10.89 -18.71 2.47
C ASN A 70 9.53 -17.99 2.60
N VAL A 71 9.28 -17.29 3.71
CA VAL A 71 8.05 -16.51 3.91
C VAL A 71 8.09 -15.22 3.10
N THR A 72 6.97 -14.86 2.49
CA THR A 72 6.81 -13.63 1.72
C THR A 72 5.79 -12.71 2.37
N VAL A 73 6.17 -11.45 2.60
CA VAL A 73 5.26 -10.39 3.03
C VAL A 73 5.32 -9.25 2.01
N SER A 74 4.18 -8.92 1.39
CA SER A 74 4.09 -7.95 0.30
C SER A 74 3.12 -6.82 0.61
N ALA A 75 3.43 -5.62 0.13
CA ALA A 75 2.55 -4.45 0.18
C ALA A 75 1.90 -4.22 -1.19
N LEU A 76 0.58 -4.40 -1.30
CA LEU A 76 -0.19 -3.98 -2.46
C LEU A 76 -0.49 -2.49 -2.35
N CYS A 77 0.04 -1.69 -3.25
CA CYS A 77 -0.04 -0.23 -3.25
C CYS A 77 -0.74 0.28 -4.51
N PRO A 78 -2.06 0.08 -4.66
CA PRO A 78 -2.80 0.55 -5.82
C PRO A 78 -3.01 2.07 -5.75
N GLY A 79 -3.25 2.68 -6.92
CA GLY A 79 -3.93 3.95 -7.05
C GLY A 79 -5.44 3.78 -6.86
N PRO A 80 -6.27 4.67 -7.44
CA PRO A 80 -7.72 4.52 -7.42
C PRO A 80 -8.16 3.20 -8.06
N VAL A 81 -9.04 2.47 -7.35
CA VAL A 81 -9.61 1.20 -7.80
C VAL A 81 -11.13 1.31 -7.72
N SER A 82 -11.83 0.81 -8.72
CA SER A 82 -13.29 0.78 -8.75
C SER A 82 -13.81 -0.19 -7.69
N THR A 83 -14.22 0.37 -6.55
CA THR A 83 -14.73 -0.32 -5.38
C THR A 83 -15.68 0.59 -4.61
N GLU A 84 -16.51 0.02 -3.75
CA GLU A 84 -17.41 0.75 -2.83
C GLU A 84 -16.69 1.76 -1.92
N PHE A 85 -15.37 1.61 -1.74
CA PHE A 85 -14.58 2.57 -0.97
C PHE A 85 -14.69 3.99 -1.53
N ASN A 86 -14.81 4.14 -2.84
CA ASN A 86 -14.90 5.45 -3.49
C ASN A 86 -16.22 6.14 -3.15
N ASP A 87 -17.31 5.39 -3.03
CA ASP A 87 -18.63 5.89 -2.67
C ASP A 87 -18.63 6.35 -1.20
N VAL A 88 -18.05 5.53 -0.31
CA VAL A 88 -17.94 5.84 1.12
C VAL A 88 -16.99 7.02 1.40
N ALA A 89 -15.91 7.14 0.64
CA ALA A 89 -14.92 8.21 0.78
C ALA A 89 -15.34 9.50 0.11
N HIS A 90 -16.49 9.53 -0.60
CA HIS A 90 -16.96 10.65 -1.44
C HIS A 90 -15.86 11.17 -2.37
N GLY A 91 -15.02 10.26 -2.88
CA GLY A 91 -13.80 10.57 -3.59
C GLY A 91 -14.02 10.66 -5.10
N THR A 92 -13.76 11.82 -5.70
CA THR A 92 -13.52 11.93 -7.13
C THR A 92 -12.02 11.85 -7.40
N PHE A 93 -11.60 10.97 -8.31
CA PHE A 93 -10.19 10.80 -8.62
C PHE A 93 -9.84 11.45 -9.96
N ALA A 94 -8.70 12.16 -10.00
CA ALA A 94 -8.19 12.75 -11.24
C ALA A 94 -7.62 11.70 -12.22
N ILE A 95 -7.45 10.46 -11.77
CA ILE A 95 -6.89 9.34 -12.54
C ILE A 95 -8.00 8.29 -12.70
N ARG A 96 -8.09 7.70 -13.89
CA ARG A 96 -9.04 6.61 -14.17
C ARG A 96 -8.82 5.47 -13.16
N GLU A 97 -9.90 5.00 -12.59
CA GLU A 97 -9.91 3.86 -11.67
C GLU A 97 -9.53 2.57 -12.39
N ALA A 98 -8.73 1.75 -11.73
CA ALA A 98 -8.39 0.42 -12.22
C ALA A 98 -9.48 -0.59 -11.85
N SER A 99 -9.67 -1.62 -12.66
CA SER A 99 -10.55 -2.74 -12.33
C SER A 99 -10.06 -3.47 -11.07
N SER A 100 -10.96 -3.71 -10.10
CA SER A 100 -10.65 -4.45 -8.88
C SER A 100 -10.16 -5.87 -9.19
N TYR A 101 -10.74 -6.53 -10.17
CA TYR A 101 -10.34 -7.85 -10.64
C TYR A 101 -8.89 -7.86 -11.18
N GLU A 102 -8.56 -6.92 -12.08
CA GLU A 102 -7.21 -6.82 -12.65
C GLU A 102 -6.15 -6.49 -11.59
N VAL A 103 -6.50 -5.63 -10.64
CA VAL A 103 -5.63 -5.30 -9.49
C VAL A 103 -5.37 -6.54 -8.63
N ALA A 104 -6.41 -7.30 -8.30
CA ALA A 104 -6.29 -8.51 -7.49
C ALA A 104 -5.46 -9.59 -8.21
N LYS A 105 -5.76 -9.86 -9.47
CA LYS A 105 -5.01 -10.82 -10.30
C LYS A 105 -3.52 -10.46 -10.38
N TYR A 106 -3.22 -9.19 -10.68
CA TYR A 106 -1.85 -8.70 -10.73
C TYR A 106 -1.15 -8.82 -9.36
N ALA A 107 -1.87 -8.52 -8.27
CA ALA A 107 -1.32 -8.58 -6.92
C ALA A 107 -0.91 -10.00 -6.54
N ILE A 108 -1.76 -10.98 -6.80
CA ILE A 108 -1.50 -12.41 -6.51
C ILE A 108 -0.33 -12.93 -7.36
N ASP A 109 -0.30 -12.60 -8.67
CA ASP A 109 0.85 -12.97 -9.54
C ASP A 109 2.18 -12.41 -9.00
N LYS A 110 2.20 -11.17 -8.53
CA LYS A 110 3.41 -10.54 -7.98
C LYS A 110 3.78 -11.02 -6.58
N LEU A 111 2.79 -11.38 -5.75
CA LEU A 111 2.99 -12.00 -4.45
C LEU A 111 3.76 -13.32 -4.59
N PHE A 112 3.31 -14.19 -5.49
CA PHE A 112 4.00 -15.47 -5.76
C PHE A 112 5.35 -15.32 -6.45
N LYS A 113 5.65 -14.13 -6.99
CA LYS A 113 6.98 -13.75 -7.49
C LYS A 113 7.83 -13.02 -6.43
N HIS A 114 7.45 -13.10 -5.16
CA HIS A 114 8.14 -12.53 -4.01
C HIS A 114 8.43 -11.02 -4.13
N LYS A 115 7.52 -10.25 -4.76
CA LYS A 115 7.67 -8.79 -4.90
C LYS A 115 7.27 -8.08 -3.61
N MET A 116 8.21 -7.38 -2.98
CA MET A 116 7.97 -6.62 -1.74
C MET A 116 6.89 -5.54 -1.92
N ILE A 117 7.00 -4.72 -2.97
CA ILE A 117 6.05 -3.65 -3.29
C ILE A 117 5.37 -3.96 -4.63
N ILE A 118 4.04 -3.98 -4.61
CA ILE A 118 3.20 -4.29 -5.76
C ILE A 118 2.37 -3.06 -6.11
N VAL A 119 2.71 -2.39 -7.22
CA VAL A 119 1.98 -1.25 -7.77
C VAL A 119 1.38 -1.68 -9.12
N PRO A 120 0.05 -1.83 -9.23
CA PRO A 120 -0.57 -2.45 -10.40
C PRO A 120 -0.42 -1.66 -11.70
N THR A 121 -0.55 -0.33 -11.67
CA THR A 121 -0.58 0.49 -12.88
C THR A 121 0.76 1.17 -13.17
N PHE A 122 1.13 1.27 -14.45
CA PHE A 122 2.36 1.93 -14.87
C PHE A 122 2.37 3.42 -14.49
N LEU A 123 1.26 4.12 -14.70
CA LEU A 123 1.15 5.53 -14.33
C LEU A 123 1.45 5.76 -12.85
N MET A 124 0.92 4.88 -11.98
CA MET A 124 1.15 4.99 -10.54
C MET A 124 2.62 4.68 -10.18
N LYS A 125 3.25 3.71 -10.83
CA LYS A 125 4.69 3.45 -10.66
C LYS A 125 5.52 4.68 -10.99
N LEU A 126 5.23 5.33 -12.13
CA LEU A 126 5.92 6.55 -12.55
C LEU A 126 5.68 7.70 -11.57
N THR A 127 4.42 7.89 -11.12
CA THR A 127 4.08 8.94 -10.14
C THR A 127 4.84 8.75 -8.83
N LEU A 128 4.87 7.53 -8.28
CA LEU A 128 5.59 7.23 -7.03
C LEU A 128 7.11 7.37 -7.20
N PHE A 129 7.64 7.00 -8.35
CA PHE A 129 9.06 7.19 -8.66
C PHE A 129 9.43 8.67 -8.70
N LEU A 130 8.68 9.49 -9.41
CA LEU A 130 8.90 10.94 -9.49
C LEU A 130 8.72 11.62 -8.14
N ASN A 131 7.71 11.23 -7.35
CA ASN A 131 7.46 11.77 -6.03
C ASN A 131 8.64 11.56 -5.06
N ARG A 132 9.46 10.53 -5.27
CA ARG A 132 10.65 10.27 -4.46
C ARG A 132 11.70 11.40 -4.52
N PHE A 133 11.74 12.12 -5.64
CA PHE A 133 12.70 13.21 -5.86
C PHE A 133 12.09 14.61 -5.66
N ALA A 134 10.78 14.68 -5.48
CA ALA A 134 10.08 15.94 -5.30
C ALA A 134 10.32 16.51 -3.89
N PRO A 135 10.61 17.82 -3.76
CA PRO A 135 10.65 18.47 -2.48
C PRO A 135 9.32 18.33 -1.73
N TYR A 136 9.34 18.10 -0.42
CA TYR A 136 8.13 17.87 0.39
C TYR A 136 7.04 18.93 0.19
N ARG A 137 7.42 20.23 0.13
CA ARG A 137 6.46 21.31 -0.06
C ARG A 137 5.75 21.23 -1.41
N LEU A 138 6.46 20.84 -2.47
CA LEU A 138 5.86 20.64 -3.79
C LEU A 138 4.89 19.47 -3.80
N SER A 139 5.29 18.32 -3.23
CA SER A 139 4.43 17.14 -3.11
C SER A 139 3.16 17.45 -2.31
N LEU A 140 3.28 18.15 -1.18
CA LEU A 140 2.15 18.57 -0.35
C LEU A 140 1.22 19.55 -1.09
N TYR A 141 1.77 20.51 -1.83
CA TYR A 141 0.98 21.46 -2.63
C TYR A 141 0.18 20.73 -3.71
N ILE A 142 0.82 19.83 -4.45
CA ILE A 142 0.14 19.03 -5.50
C ILE A 142 -0.96 18.16 -4.88
N ALA A 143 -0.64 17.44 -3.80
CA ALA A 143 -1.60 16.60 -3.09
C ALA A 143 -2.79 17.43 -2.58
N TYR A 144 -2.56 18.61 -2.00
CA TYR A 144 -3.63 19.51 -1.57
C TYR A 144 -4.52 19.95 -2.73
N LYS A 145 -3.93 20.33 -3.87
CA LYS A 145 -4.70 20.76 -5.05
C LYS A 145 -5.57 19.62 -5.61
N ILE A 146 -5.05 18.39 -5.65
CA ILE A 146 -5.82 17.22 -6.08
C ILE A 146 -6.98 16.97 -5.11
N GLN A 147 -6.73 16.99 -3.80
CA GLN A 147 -7.73 16.75 -2.77
C GLN A 147 -8.76 17.90 -2.63
N LYS A 148 -8.43 19.12 -3.04
CA LYS A 148 -9.35 20.26 -3.02
C LYS A 148 -10.44 20.18 -4.09
N ARG A 149 -10.24 19.40 -5.14
CA ARG A 149 -11.22 19.20 -6.23
C ARG A 149 -12.36 18.22 -5.84
N LYS A 150 -12.34 17.74 -4.62
CA LYS A 150 -13.38 16.88 -4.03
C LYS A 150 -14.48 17.68 -3.37
#